data_9e6ae862b0b5e75ca846eb9f5c3eee42
#
_entry.id   9e6ae862b0b5e75ca846eb9f5c3eee42
#
_cell.length_a   1.000
_cell.length_b   1.000
_cell.length_c   1.000
_cell.angle_alpha   90.00
_cell.angle_beta   90.00
_cell.angle_gamma   90.00
#
_symmetry.space_group_name_H-M   'P 1'
#
loop_
_entity.id
_entity.type
_entity.pdbx_description
1 polymer ?
#
loop_
_entity_poly.entity_id
_entity_poly.type
_entity_poly.pdbx_seq_one_letter_code
_entity_poly.pdbx_strand_id
1 'polypeptide(L)'
;MTKYIAKRLLFMIPVIIALTFVVFGIMYLTPGDPTAVILGNEFSEEASMQLKQELGIDKPFIVQYFNYLGNLVRGDFGMSYITRAPVSQQLGARFPNTFKVVIAAMVVCVGLGIPIGIFSATKPNSIFANLSMVVGLMGVSMPIFWLGLLLILLFSVQLKWLPSQGLDDGFKSLILPALTLGTNYMANTMRTTRSSMMESIRQDYVRTARAKGVSEGHVISDHALPNALMPTITVVGMNVGALLGGAVLCETVFSIPGTGRLLVEAINSRDTPTVLGCLVVMALCVAVSNLLVDIIYAYIDPRIKAQYSTGGS
;
A
#
# COMPACT_ATOMS: atom_id res chain seq x y z
N MET A 1 0.30 24.29 10.43
CA MET A 1 -0.18 22.91 10.22
C MET A 1 -1.44 22.86 9.35
N THR A 2 -2.53 23.55 9.67
CA THR A 2 -3.78 23.56 8.87
C THR A 2 -3.57 23.98 7.41
N LYS A 3 -2.83 25.06 7.16
CA LYS A 3 -2.47 25.49 5.78
C LYS A 3 -1.68 24.41 5.00
N TYR A 4 -0.78 23.70 5.67
CA TYR A 4 0.00 22.62 5.06
C TYR A 4 -0.89 21.44 4.68
N ILE A 5 -1.75 20.99 5.60
CA ILE A 5 -2.70 19.91 5.35
C ILE A 5 -3.63 20.29 4.18
N ALA A 6 -4.20 21.50 4.20
CA ALA A 6 -5.06 22.00 3.14
C ALA A 6 -4.33 22.04 1.76
N LYS A 7 -3.07 22.49 1.74
CA LYS A 7 -2.25 22.51 0.52
C LYS A 7 -1.99 21.09 0.00
N ARG A 8 -1.69 20.12 0.89
CA ARG A 8 -1.50 18.71 0.51
C ARG A 8 -2.77 18.10 -0.05
N LEU A 9 -3.91 18.32 0.61
CA LEU A 9 -5.21 17.86 0.11
C LEU A 9 -5.55 18.48 -1.25
N LEU A 10 -5.25 19.77 -1.45
CA LEU A 10 -5.46 20.44 -2.74
C LEU A 10 -4.60 19.83 -3.85
N PHE A 11 -3.34 19.46 -3.57
CA PHE A 11 -2.47 18.80 -4.54
C PHE A 11 -2.90 17.36 -4.88
N MET A 12 -3.71 16.72 -4.05
CA MET A 12 -4.27 15.39 -4.38
C MET A 12 -5.30 15.48 -5.53
N ILE A 13 -6.02 16.59 -5.65
CA ILE A 13 -7.04 16.77 -6.68
C ILE A 13 -6.47 16.61 -8.09
N PRO A 14 -5.44 17.36 -8.52
CA PRO A 14 -4.87 17.17 -9.85
C PRO A 14 -4.27 15.78 -10.07
N VAL A 15 -3.73 15.15 -9.00
CA VAL A 15 -3.20 13.76 -9.09
C VAL A 15 -4.34 12.77 -9.37
N ILE A 16 -5.47 12.88 -8.66
CA ILE A 16 -6.63 12.02 -8.89
C ILE A 16 -7.21 12.25 -10.28
N ILE A 17 -7.32 13.52 -10.72
CA ILE A 17 -7.79 13.85 -12.06
C ILE A 17 -6.87 13.24 -13.12
N ALA A 18 -5.56 13.40 -13.00
CA ALA A 18 -4.60 12.84 -13.94
C ALA A 18 -4.64 11.30 -13.95
N LEU A 19 -4.67 10.66 -12.76
CA LEU A 19 -4.76 9.21 -12.63
C LEU A 19 -6.04 8.68 -13.30
N THR A 20 -7.18 9.25 -12.95
CA THR A 20 -8.48 8.80 -13.51
C THR A 20 -8.56 9.06 -15.01
N PHE A 21 -8.01 10.17 -15.51
CA PHE A 21 -7.97 10.46 -16.95
C PHE A 21 -7.16 9.41 -17.72
N VAL A 22 -5.95 9.11 -17.22
CA VAL A 22 -5.07 8.12 -17.87
C VAL A 22 -5.72 6.74 -17.87
N VAL A 23 -6.25 6.31 -16.72
CA VAL A 23 -6.87 4.98 -16.60
C VAL A 23 -8.16 4.88 -17.41
N PHE A 24 -9.00 5.92 -17.38
CA PHE A 24 -10.20 5.99 -18.22
C PHE A 24 -9.83 5.90 -19.70
N GLY A 25 -8.75 6.62 -20.10
CA GLY A 25 -8.22 6.55 -21.46
C GLY A 25 -7.72 5.15 -21.84
N ILE A 26 -6.98 4.49 -20.96
CA ILE A 26 -6.53 3.10 -21.18
C ILE A 26 -7.73 2.17 -21.35
N MET A 27 -8.72 2.25 -20.46
CA MET A 27 -9.92 1.41 -20.54
C MET A 27 -10.72 1.67 -21.82
N TYR A 28 -10.83 2.93 -22.24
CA TYR A 28 -11.50 3.33 -23.48
C TYR A 28 -10.78 2.84 -24.75
N LEU A 29 -9.44 2.91 -24.76
CA LEU A 29 -8.61 2.48 -25.91
C LEU A 29 -8.40 0.98 -25.96
N THR A 30 -8.66 0.25 -24.88
CA THR A 30 -8.46 -1.19 -24.81
C THR A 30 -9.44 -1.89 -25.79
N PRO A 31 -8.94 -2.67 -26.78
CA PRO A 31 -9.79 -3.30 -27.78
C PRO A 31 -10.77 -4.30 -27.16
N GLY A 32 -12.03 -4.29 -27.61
CA GLY A 32 -13.15 -5.16 -27.21
C GLY A 32 -14.34 -4.36 -26.66
N ASP A 33 -15.50 -4.97 -26.74
CA ASP A 33 -16.77 -4.36 -26.36
C ASP A 33 -17.15 -4.80 -24.93
N PRO A 34 -17.28 -3.87 -23.94
CA PRO A 34 -17.72 -4.23 -22.61
C PRO A 34 -19.11 -4.87 -22.60
N THR A 35 -19.98 -4.52 -23.55
CA THR A 35 -21.31 -5.11 -23.64
C THR A 35 -21.28 -6.59 -24.02
N ALA A 36 -20.25 -7.02 -24.76
CA ALA A 36 -20.07 -8.44 -25.08
C ALA A 36 -19.76 -9.28 -23.83
N VAL A 37 -19.00 -8.71 -22.88
CA VAL A 37 -18.72 -9.38 -21.61
C VAL A 37 -19.96 -9.45 -20.72
N ILE A 38 -20.78 -8.37 -20.73
CA ILE A 38 -21.99 -8.26 -19.90
C ILE A 38 -23.10 -9.16 -20.42
N LEU A 39 -23.33 -9.19 -21.75
CA LEU A 39 -24.40 -9.94 -22.39
C LEU A 39 -24.03 -11.43 -22.55
N GLY A 40 -22.74 -11.76 -22.64
CA GLY A 40 -22.30 -13.15 -22.78
C GLY A 40 -22.99 -13.88 -23.91
N ASN A 41 -23.73 -14.94 -23.60
CA ASN A 41 -24.45 -15.76 -24.58
C ASN A 41 -25.69 -15.07 -25.19
N GLU A 42 -26.15 -13.97 -24.59
CA GLU A 42 -27.30 -13.18 -25.08
C GLU A 42 -26.86 -12.01 -25.98
N PHE A 43 -25.59 -12.00 -26.38
CA PHE A 43 -25.06 -10.94 -27.23
C PHE A 43 -25.74 -10.89 -28.58
N SER A 44 -26.38 -9.74 -28.89
CA SER A 44 -26.82 -9.35 -30.22
C SER A 44 -26.41 -7.89 -30.46
N GLU A 45 -26.31 -7.47 -31.72
CA GLU A 45 -25.96 -6.08 -32.02
C GLU A 45 -27.00 -5.09 -31.49
N GLU A 46 -28.27 -5.45 -31.53
CA GLU A 46 -29.39 -4.65 -31.02
C GLU A 46 -29.32 -4.51 -29.49
N ALA A 47 -29.11 -5.63 -28.74
CA ALA A 47 -28.95 -5.63 -27.30
C ALA A 47 -27.69 -4.86 -26.88
N SER A 48 -26.59 -4.98 -27.64
CA SER A 48 -25.38 -4.23 -27.41
C SER A 48 -25.58 -2.72 -27.55
N MET A 49 -26.27 -2.26 -28.62
CA MET A 49 -26.59 -0.85 -28.81
C MET A 49 -27.47 -0.29 -27.69
N GLN A 50 -28.50 -1.01 -27.29
CA GLN A 50 -29.39 -0.59 -26.19
C GLN A 50 -28.61 -0.47 -24.88
N LEU A 51 -27.77 -1.46 -24.58
CA LEU A 51 -26.93 -1.46 -23.38
C LEU A 51 -25.89 -0.33 -23.38
N LYS A 52 -25.29 0.00 -24.53
CA LYS A 52 -24.38 1.15 -24.66
C LYS A 52 -25.06 2.47 -24.34
N GLN A 53 -26.30 2.67 -24.82
CA GLN A 53 -27.08 3.86 -24.52
C GLN A 53 -27.46 3.92 -23.03
N GLU A 54 -27.89 2.80 -22.44
CA GLU A 54 -28.23 2.70 -21.02
C GLU A 54 -27.05 3.05 -20.12
N LEU A 55 -25.87 2.53 -20.44
CA LEU A 55 -24.63 2.78 -19.70
C LEU A 55 -24.00 4.13 -20.05
N GLY A 56 -24.46 4.82 -21.11
CA GLY A 56 -23.91 6.08 -21.58
C GLY A 56 -22.51 5.99 -22.17
N ILE A 57 -22.09 4.78 -22.58
CA ILE A 57 -20.79 4.51 -23.21
C ILE A 57 -20.81 4.70 -24.74
N ASP A 58 -21.94 5.06 -25.29
CA ASP A 58 -22.13 5.52 -26.68
C ASP A 58 -21.64 6.95 -26.92
N LYS A 59 -21.46 7.74 -25.84
CA LYS A 59 -21.05 9.14 -25.90
C LYS A 59 -19.56 9.29 -26.20
N PRO A 60 -19.12 10.46 -26.73
CA PRO A 60 -17.70 10.75 -26.91
C PRO A 60 -16.91 10.64 -25.60
N PHE A 61 -15.67 10.17 -25.66
CA PHE A 61 -14.76 9.99 -24.53
C PHE A 61 -14.79 11.14 -23.51
N ILE A 62 -14.65 12.35 -23.99
CA ILE A 62 -14.60 13.56 -23.15
C ILE A 62 -15.89 13.73 -22.34
N VAL A 63 -17.05 13.46 -22.96
CA VAL A 63 -18.35 13.58 -22.28
C VAL A 63 -18.50 12.52 -21.20
N GLN A 64 -18.11 11.28 -21.48
CA GLN A 64 -18.12 10.19 -20.51
C GLN A 64 -17.22 10.53 -19.32
N TYR A 65 -15.99 11.02 -19.57
CA TYR A 65 -15.03 11.35 -18.53
C TYR A 65 -15.51 12.52 -17.65
N PHE A 66 -16.04 13.59 -18.22
CA PHE A 66 -16.55 14.72 -17.42
C PHE A 66 -17.81 14.33 -16.61
N ASN A 67 -18.67 13.47 -17.13
CA ASN A 67 -19.79 12.91 -16.38
C ASN A 67 -19.28 12.11 -15.18
N TYR A 68 -18.27 11.25 -15.37
CA TYR A 68 -17.63 10.52 -14.29
C TYR A 68 -17.06 11.45 -13.22
N LEU A 69 -16.30 12.49 -13.61
CA LEU A 69 -15.75 13.47 -12.67
C LEU A 69 -16.84 14.21 -11.90
N GLY A 70 -17.91 14.60 -12.57
CA GLY A 70 -19.05 15.29 -11.93
C GLY A 70 -19.74 14.43 -10.87
N ASN A 71 -19.85 13.12 -11.11
CA ASN A 71 -20.37 12.16 -10.15
C ASN A 71 -19.37 11.92 -9.00
N LEU A 72 -18.09 11.76 -9.32
CA LEU A 72 -17.03 11.55 -8.33
C LEU A 72 -16.96 12.68 -7.29
N VAL A 73 -17.08 13.95 -7.72
CA VAL A 73 -17.11 15.11 -6.81
C VAL A 73 -18.30 15.05 -5.84
N ARG A 74 -19.39 14.42 -6.24
CA ARG A 74 -20.57 14.18 -5.36
C ARG A 74 -20.45 12.92 -4.50
N GLY A 75 -19.32 12.21 -4.58
CA GLY A 75 -19.09 10.95 -3.87
C GLY A 75 -19.72 9.73 -4.54
N ASP A 76 -20.24 9.89 -5.76
CA ASP A 76 -20.80 8.81 -6.53
C ASP A 76 -19.73 8.21 -7.47
N PHE A 77 -19.33 6.97 -7.17
CA PHE A 77 -18.38 6.20 -7.97
C PHE A 77 -19.03 5.51 -9.18
N GLY A 78 -20.34 5.67 -9.35
CA GLY A 78 -21.13 5.01 -10.38
C GLY A 78 -21.58 3.60 -10.02
N MET A 79 -22.18 2.95 -11.02
CA MET A 79 -22.68 1.57 -10.94
C MET A 79 -21.73 0.63 -11.67
N SER A 80 -21.43 -0.52 -11.07
CA SER A 80 -20.70 -1.60 -11.75
C SER A 80 -21.48 -2.09 -12.95
N TYR A 81 -20.80 -2.26 -14.06
CA TYR A 81 -21.42 -2.79 -15.29
C TYR A 81 -21.81 -4.26 -15.14
N ILE A 82 -21.08 -5.02 -14.33
CA ILE A 82 -21.26 -6.47 -14.15
C ILE A 82 -22.29 -6.78 -13.07
N THR A 83 -22.10 -6.21 -11.86
CA THR A 83 -22.95 -6.55 -10.71
C THR A 83 -24.21 -5.72 -10.63
N ARG A 84 -24.29 -4.62 -11.40
CA ARG A 84 -25.39 -3.62 -11.34
C ARG A 84 -25.60 -3.03 -9.94
N ALA A 85 -24.57 -3.14 -9.08
CA ALA A 85 -24.56 -2.57 -7.75
C ALA A 85 -23.71 -1.29 -7.70
N PRO A 86 -23.98 -0.36 -6.76
CA PRO A 86 -23.13 0.80 -6.54
C PRO A 86 -21.69 0.40 -6.24
N VAL A 87 -20.71 1.02 -6.92
CA VAL A 87 -19.28 0.75 -6.71
C VAL A 87 -18.87 1.09 -5.27
N SER A 88 -19.46 2.13 -4.67
CA SER A 88 -19.22 2.49 -3.26
C SER A 88 -19.56 1.35 -2.30
N GLN A 89 -20.63 0.59 -2.55
CA GLN A 89 -21.02 -0.56 -1.73
C GLN A 89 -20.00 -1.69 -1.84
N GLN A 90 -19.54 -2.00 -3.07
CA GLN A 90 -18.52 -3.03 -3.28
C GLN A 90 -17.20 -2.66 -2.59
N LEU A 91 -16.77 -1.40 -2.73
CA LEU A 91 -15.57 -0.88 -2.07
C LEU A 91 -15.71 -0.95 -0.54
N GLY A 92 -16.85 -0.55 0.00
CA GLY A 92 -17.12 -0.61 1.44
C GLY A 92 -17.05 -2.03 2.01
N ALA A 93 -17.48 -3.04 1.24
CA ALA A 93 -17.40 -4.44 1.64
C ALA A 93 -15.97 -5.01 1.53
N ARG A 94 -15.18 -4.59 0.54
CA ARG A 94 -13.86 -5.16 0.20
C ARG A 94 -12.69 -4.43 0.87
N PHE A 95 -12.76 -3.11 1.01
CA PHE A 95 -11.68 -2.28 1.55
C PHE A 95 -11.21 -2.67 2.95
N PRO A 96 -12.10 -3.02 3.93
CA PRO A 96 -11.65 -3.45 5.24
C PRO A 96 -10.71 -4.67 5.22
N ASN A 97 -10.87 -5.57 4.25
CA ASN A 97 -10.01 -6.75 4.10
C ASN A 97 -8.61 -6.36 3.59
N THR A 98 -8.53 -5.50 2.57
CA THR A 98 -7.26 -4.91 2.12
C THR A 98 -6.55 -4.22 3.27
N PHE A 99 -7.27 -3.42 4.05
CA PHE A 99 -6.72 -2.70 5.20
C PHE A 99 -6.12 -3.65 6.25
N LYS A 100 -6.82 -4.75 6.59
CA LYS A 100 -6.31 -5.79 7.50
C LYS A 100 -5.01 -6.39 7.00
N VAL A 101 -4.93 -6.75 5.71
CA VAL A 101 -3.72 -7.33 5.10
C VAL A 101 -2.55 -6.34 5.15
N VAL A 102 -2.79 -5.08 4.76
CA VAL A 102 -1.76 -4.02 4.76
C VAL A 102 -1.25 -3.73 6.16
N ILE A 103 -2.14 -3.63 7.16
CA ILE A 103 -1.73 -3.43 8.56
C ILE A 103 -0.94 -4.63 9.07
N ALA A 104 -1.39 -5.86 8.82
CA ALA A 104 -0.67 -7.06 9.24
C ALA A 104 0.73 -7.14 8.58
N ALA A 105 0.83 -6.81 7.30
CA ALA A 105 2.11 -6.72 6.59
C ALA A 105 3.02 -5.62 7.16
N MET A 106 2.45 -4.45 7.52
CA MET A 106 3.18 -3.37 8.15
C MET A 106 3.71 -3.77 9.53
N VAL A 107 2.93 -4.51 10.32
CA VAL A 107 3.39 -5.04 11.61
C VAL A 107 4.59 -5.98 11.41
N VAL A 108 4.59 -6.84 10.42
CA VAL A 108 5.75 -7.69 10.07
C VAL A 108 6.93 -6.84 9.62
N CYS A 109 6.70 -5.89 8.71
CA CYS A 109 7.74 -5.01 8.15
C CYS A 109 8.47 -4.21 9.26
N VAL A 110 7.71 -3.57 10.14
CA VAL A 110 8.22 -2.71 11.21
C VAL A 110 8.70 -3.55 12.39
N GLY A 111 7.87 -4.51 12.84
CA GLY A 111 8.10 -5.33 14.02
C GLY A 111 9.31 -6.28 13.90
N LEU A 112 9.68 -6.66 12.68
CA LEU A 112 10.92 -7.42 12.43
C LEU A 112 12.04 -6.54 11.86
N GLY A 113 11.71 -5.64 10.91
CA GLY A 113 12.73 -4.84 10.22
C GLY A 113 13.51 -3.92 11.14
N ILE A 114 12.83 -3.18 12.02
CA ILE A 114 13.50 -2.24 12.94
C ILE A 114 14.36 -2.98 13.98
N PRO A 115 13.85 -3.96 14.76
CA PRO A 115 14.66 -4.66 15.75
C PRO A 115 15.87 -5.38 15.14
N ILE A 116 15.69 -6.05 14.00
CA ILE A 116 16.79 -6.71 13.30
C ILE A 116 17.83 -5.68 12.81
N GLY A 117 17.38 -4.54 12.29
CA GLY A 117 18.25 -3.44 11.87
C GLY A 117 19.08 -2.88 13.02
N ILE A 118 18.46 -2.61 14.18
CA ILE A 118 19.15 -2.14 15.40
C ILE A 118 20.18 -3.17 15.87
N PHE A 119 19.76 -4.44 15.99
CA PHE A 119 20.67 -5.51 16.42
C PHE A 119 21.86 -5.66 15.46
N SER A 120 21.61 -5.61 14.16
CA SER A 120 22.66 -5.72 13.15
C SER A 120 23.63 -4.54 13.14
N ALA A 121 23.20 -3.35 13.59
CA ALA A 121 24.04 -2.17 13.73
C ALA A 121 24.90 -2.24 15.02
N THR A 122 24.33 -2.72 16.11
CA THR A 122 25.02 -2.79 17.42
C THR A 122 26.03 -3.94 17.50
N LYS A 123 25.78 -5.03 16.74
CA LYS A 123 26.67 -6.21 16.68
C LYS A 123 27.00 -6.57 15.22
N PRO A 124 27.73 -5.72 14.48
CA PRO A 124 27.88 -5.83 13.02
C PRO A 124 28.63 -7.10 12.57
N ASN A 125 29.48 -7.66 13.42
CA ASN A 125 30.29 -8.86 13.12
C ASN A 125 29.63 -10.17 13.60
N SER A 126 28.38 -10.13 14.08
CA SER A 126 27.71 -11.33 14.53
C SER A 126 27.19 -12.16 13.34
N ILE A 127 27.22 -13.50 13.47
CA ILE A 127 26.65 -14.42 12.47
C ILE A 127 25.17 -14.10 12.25
N PHE A 128 24.43 -13.75 13.30
CA PHE A 128 23.02 -13.38 13.20
C PHE A 128 22.80 -12.12 12.34
N ALA A 129 23.65 -11.08 12.50
CA ALA A 129 23.56 -9.88 11.68
C ALA A 129 23.79 -10.17 10.19
N ASN A 130 24.79 -11.01 9.88
CA ASN A 130 25.09 -11.39 8.50
C ASN A 130 23.97 -12.27 7.92
N LEU A 131 23.50 -13.26 8.68
CA LEU A 131 22.41 -14.13 8.24
C LEU A 131 21.11 -13.35 8.00
N SER A 132 20.76 -12.44 8.92
CA SER A 132 19.56 -11.59 8.77
C SER A 132 19.63 -10.71 7.52
N MET A 133 20.82 -10.20 7.18
CA MET A 133 21.01 -9.44 5.93
C MET A 133 20.80 -10.30 4.69
N VAL A 134 21.31 -11.53 4.69
CA VAL A 134 21.14 -12.48 3.58
C VAL A 134 19.65 -12.86 3.42
N VAL A 135 18.99 -13.23 4.52
CA VAL A 135 17.57 -13.58 4.52
C VAL A 135 16.71 -12.41 4.07
N GLY A 136 17.01 -11.19 4.56
CA GLY A 136 16.31 -9.99 4.12
C GLY A 136 16.51 -9.71 2.62
N LEU A 137 17.74 -9.90 2.11
CA LEU A 137 18.03 -9.72 0.69
C LEU A 137 17.28 -10.75 -0.18
N MET A 138 17.22 -12.00 0.25
CA MET A 138 16.42 -13.03 -0.41
C MET A 138 14.94 -12.66 -0.46
N GLY A 139 14.38 -12.13 0.64
CA GLY A 139 12.98 -11.70 0.68
C GLY A 139 12.63 -10.61 -0.34
N VAL A 140 13.52 -9.64 -0.56
CA VAL A 140 13.32 -8.59 -1.61
C VAL A 140 13.50 -9.14 -3.02
N SER A 141 14.38 -10.13 -3.19
CA SER A 141 14.68 -10.68 -4.52
C SER A 141 13.58 -11.59 -5.05
N MET A 142 12.71 -12.09 -4.17
CA MET A 142 11.61 -12.97 -4.55
C MET A 142 10.37 -12.16 -4.94
N PRO A 143 9.75 -12.44 -6.11
CA PRO A 143 8.44 -11.86 -6.43
C PRO A 143 7.40 -12.21 -5.36
N ILE A 144 6.55 -11.25 -5.00
CA ILE A 144 5.52 -11.41 -3.94
C ILE A 144 4.66 -12.65 -4.17
N PHE A 145 4.17 -12.85 -5.42
CA PHE A 145 3.32 -13.99 -5.74
C PHE A 145 4.04 -15.33 -5.56
N TRP A 146 5.34 -15.39 -5.92
CA TRP A 146 6.13 -16.61 -5.81
C TRP A 146 6.40 -16.99 -4.34
N LEU A 147 6.78 -16.00 -3.52
CA LEU A 147 6.93 -16.20 -2.08
C LEU A 147 5.61 -16.66 -1.44
N GLY A 148 4.49 -16.05 -1.82
CA GLY A 148 3.16 -16.45 -1.35
C GLY A 148 2.84 -17.91 -1.67
N LEU A 149 3.08 -18.34 -2.91
CA LEU A 149 2.86 -19.74 -3.31
C LEU A 149 3.76 -20.72 -2.56
N LEU A 150 5.03 -20.38 -2.32
CA LEU A 150 5.94 -21.21 -1.51
C LEU A 150 5.47 -21.34 -0.07
N LEU A 151 5.02 -20.25 0.56
CA LEU A 151 4.49 -20.25 1.92
C LEU A 151 3.18 -21.07 2.01
N ILE A 152 2.29 -20.96 1.02
CA ILE A 152 1.10 -21.81 0.92
C ILE A 152 1.49 -23.28 0.83
N LEU A 153 2.42 -23.62 -0.08
CA LEU A 153 2.87 -24.99 -0.27
C LEU A 153 3.43 -25.58 1.02
N LEU A 154 4.30 -24.83 1.71
CA LEU A 154 4.94 -25.30 2.92
C LEU A 154 3.95 -25.35 4.11
N PHE A 155 3.32 -24.23 4.44
CA PHE A 155 2.55 -24.11 5.70
C PHE A 155 1.11 -24.58 5.60
N SER A 156 0.50 -24.51 4.40
CA SER A 156 -0.91 -24.92 4.25
C SER A 156 -1.03 -26.33 3.69
N VAL A 157 -0.23 -26.70 2.69
CA VAL A 157 -0.38 -28.01 2.03
C VAL A 157 0.43 -29.07 2.75
N GLN A 158 1.73 -28.86 3.01
CA GLN A 158 2.60 -29.87 3.62
C GLN A 158 2.41 -29.95 5.13
N LEU A 159 2.54 -28.83 5.85
CA LEU A 159 2.45 -28.81 7.31
C LEU A 159 1.02 -28.72 7.84
N LYS A 160 0.08 -28.23 7.05
CA LYS A 160 -1.36 -28.05 7.41
C LYS A 160 -1.55 -27.19 8.67
N TRP A 161 -0.68 -26.20 8.90
CA TRP A 161 -0.72 -25.34 10.08
C TRP A 161 -1.60 -24.10 9.88
N LEU A 162 -1.61 -23.55 8.65
CA LEU A 162 -2.24 -22.29 8.34
C LEU A 162 -3.15 -22.44 7.10
N PRO A 163 -4.24 -21.67 7.00
CA PRO A 163 -5.13 -21.70 5.84
C PRO A 163 -4.42 -21.15 4.60
N SER A 164 -4.80 -21.70 3.43
CA SER A 164 -4.22 -21.31 2.14
C SER A 164 -4.90 -20.10 1.49
N GLN A 165 -6.14 -19.79 1.89
CA GLN A 165 -6.97 -18.78 1.22
C GLN A 165 -8.03 -18.18 2.14
N GLY A 166 -8.58 -17.03 1.72
CA GLY A 166 -9.67 -16.35 2.42
C GLY A 166 -9.24 -15.66 3.71
N LEU A 167 -10.21 -15.22 4.50
CA LEU A 167 -10.03 -14.59 5.82
C LEU A 167 -10.95 -15.21 6.89
N ASP A 168 -11.50 -16.39 6.63
CA ASP A 168 -12.56 -17.00 7.45
C ASP A 168 -12.03 -17.55 8.78
N ASP A 169 -10.75 -17.95 8.83
CA ASP A 169 -10.08 -18.43 10.05
C ASP A 169 -9.50 -17.29 10.91
N GLY A 170 -9.99 -16.07 10.74
CA GLY A 170 -9.61 -14.90 11.51
C GLY A 170 -8.12 -14.55 11.41
N PHE A 171 -7.43 -14.42 12.57
CA PHE A 171 -6.03 -14.03 12.60
C PHE A 171 -5.08 -15.01 11.87
N LYS A 172 -5.39 -16.31 11.90
CA LYS A 172 -4.55 -17.32 11.21
C LYS A 172 -4.49 -17.10 9.70
N SER A 173 -5.59 -16.64 9.10
CA SER A 173 -5.64 -16.34 7.67
C SER A 173 -4.79 -15.12 7.25
N LEU A 174 -4.44 -14.25 8.20
CA LEU A 174 -3.60 -13.08 7.93
C LEU A 174 -2.11 -13.38 7.99
N ILE A 175 -1.68 -14.49 8.62
CA ILE A 175 -0.26 -14.77 8.87
C ILE A 175 0.52 -14.91 7.56
N LEU A 176 0.09 -15.79 6.65
CA LEU A 176 0.79 -16.01 5.39
C LEU A 176 0.79 -14.77 4.48
N PRO A 177 -0.35 -14.09 4.26
CA PRO A 177 -0.38 -12.82 3.53
C PRO A 177 0.53 -11.74 4.15
N ALA A 178 0.51 -11.60 5.48
CA ALA A 178 1.35 -10.64 6.19
C ALA A 178 2.84 -10.94 6.05
N LEU A 179 3.24 -12.20 6.17
CA LEU A 179 4.62 -12.63 5.93
C LEU A 179 5.03 -12.39 4.47
N THR A 180 4.18 -12.77 3.51
CA THR A 180 4.46 -12.62 2.08
C THR A 180 4.71 -11.17 1.71
N LEU A 181 3.79 -10.29 2.09
CA LEU A 181 3.84 -8.88 1.73
C LEU A 181 4.82 -8.11 2.62
N GLY A 182 4.82 -8.39 3.94
CA GLY A 182 5.63 -7.67 4.92
C GLY A 182 7.14 -7.92 4.77
N THR A 183 7.57 -9.16 4.48
CA THR A 183 9.01 -9.47 4.34
C THR A 183 9.64 -8.79 3.13
N ASN A 184 8.89 -8.57 2.05
CA ASN A 184 9.39 -7.86 0.88
C ASN A 184 9.82 -6.43 1.23
N TYR A 185 9.05 -5.73 2.06
CA TYR A 185 9.34 -4.35 2.49
C TYR A 185 10.20 -4.28 3.77
N MET A 186 10.20 -5.34 4.59
CA MET A 186 10.99 -5.46 5.81
C MET A 186 12.50 -5.26 5.56
N ALA A 187 13.03 -5.84 4.49
CA ALA A 187 14.45 -5.79 4.21
C ALA A 187 14.94 -4.36 3.90
N ASN A 188 14.13 -3.54 3.24
CA ASN A 188 14.48 -2.14 3.02
C ASN A 188 14.46 -1.36 4.35
N THR A 189 13.43 -1.56 5.17
CA THR A 189 13.33 -0.98 6.52
C THR A 189 14.51 -1.40 7.39
N MET A 190 14.86 -2.68 7.41
CA MET A 190 16.01 -3.23 8.15
C MET A 190 17.35 -2.59 7.72
N ARG A 191 17.61 -2.50 6.41
CA ARG A 191 18.86 -1.90 5.89
C ARG A 191 18.95 -0.43 6.25
N THR A 192 17.88 0.32 6.08
CA THR A 192 17.85 1.76 6.43
C THR A 192 18.07 1.94 7.92
N THR A 193 17.38 1.17 8.77
CA THR A 193 17.56 1.20 10.23
C THR A 193 19.01 0.89 10.61
N ARG A 194 19.60 -0.17 10.03
CA ARG A 194 20.99 -0.52 10.29
C ARG A 194 21.95 0.61 9.90
N SER A 195 21.82 1.15 8.71
CA SER A 195 22.70 2.23 8.21
C SER A 195 22.62 3.47 9.10
N SER A 196 21.41 3.94 9.40
CA SER A 196 21.18 5.11 10.24
C SER A 196 21.63 4.89 11.69
N MET A 197 21.45 3.69 12.24
CA MET A 197 21.97 3.34 13.57
C MET A 197 23.50 3.34 13.60
N MET A 198 24.16 2.76 12.60
CA MET A 198 25.64 2.74 12.52
C MET A 198 26.20 4.16 12.41
N GLU A 199 25.54 5.05 11.68
CA GLU A 199 25.91 6.47 11.60
C GLU A 199 25.69 7.18 12.94
N SER A 200 24.51 7.02 13.56
CA SER A 200 24.16 7.65 14.83
C SER A 200 25.07 7.23 15.98
N ILE A 201 25.43 5.95 16.08
CA ILE A 201 26.32 5.42 17.13
C ILE A 201 27.73 6.04 17.09
N ARG A 202 28.17 6.55 15.94
CA ARG A 202 29.50 7.16 15.75
C ARG A 202 29.52 8.65 16.03
N GLN A 203 28.39 9.29 16.27
CA GLN A 203 28.31 10.74 16.53
C GLN A 203 28.89 11.16 17.87
N ASP A 204 29.36 12.38 17.97
CA ASP A 204 30.06 12.91 19.15
C ASP A 204 29.16 12.99 20.39
N TYR A 205 27.86 13.23 20.24
CA TYR A 205 26.93 13.22 21.38
C TYR A 205 26.80 11.83 22.01
N VAL A 206 26.91 10.76 21.23
CA VAL A 206 26.87 9.38 21.70
C VAL A 206 28.18 9.06 22.43
N ARG A 207 29.35 9.54 21.92
CA ARG A 207 30.62 9.41 22.58
C ARG A 207 30.64 10.15 23.94
N THR A 208 30.03 11.34 23.99
CA THR A 208 29.88 12.11 25.23
C THR A 208 29.02 11.38 26.25
N ALA A 209 27.94 10.73 25.86
CA ALA A 209 27.10 9.92 26.75
C ALA A 209 27.90 8.76 27.37
N ARG A 210 28.70 8.04 26.55
CA ARG A 210 29.60 6.99 27.03
C ARG A 210 30.66 7.52 28.02
N ALA A 211 31.26 8.66 27.72
CA ALA A 211 32.26 9.30 28.62
C ALA A 211 31.67 9.70 29.98
N LYS A 212 30.36 10.00 30.04
CA LYS A 212 29.61 10.27 31.27
C LYS A 212 29.23 9.00 32.06
N GLY A 213 29.62 7.80 31.60
CA GLY A 213 29.35 6.53 32.28
C GLY A 213 27.94 5.99 32.08
N VAL A 214 27.19 6.46 31.08
CA VAL A 214 25.85 5.91 30.73
C VAL A 214 26.01 4.47 30.22
N SER A 215 25.18 3.56 30.69
CA SER A 215 25.22 2.15 30.25
C SER A 215 24.93 2.02 28.75
N GLU A 216 25.58 1.05 28.09
CA GLU A 216 25.49 0.91 26.63
C GLU A 216 24.04 0.74 26.15
N GLY A 217 23.18 0.04 26.92
CA GLY A 217 21.74 -0.06 26.61
C GLY A 217 21.07 1.29 26.51
N HIS A 218 21.26 2.17 27.49
CA HIS A 218 20.71 3.54 27.50
C HIS A 218 21.38 4.44 26.44
N VAL A 219 22.68 4.24 26.17
CA VAL A 219 23.36 4.94 25.07
C VAL A 219 22.65 4.63 23.72
N ILE A 220 22.29 3.37 23.49
CA ILE A 220 21.61 2.95 22.28
C ILE A 220 20.15 3.46 22.27
N SER A 221 19.35 3.20 23.32
CA SER A 221 17.91 3.50 23.33
C SER A 221 17.60 5.00 23.38
N ASP A 222 18.35 5.77 24.20
CA ASP A 222 17.96 7.13 24.55
C ASP A 222 18.74 8.18 23.73
N HIS A 223 19.95 7.82 23.26
CA HIS A 223 20.81 8.76 22.54
C HIS A 223 20.93 8.43 21.03
N ALA A 224 21.18 7.16 20.66
CA ALA A 224 21.38 6.82 19.25
C ALA A 224 20.07 6.59 18.50
N LEU A 225 19.16 5.79 19.05
CA LEU A 225 17.95 5.31 18.40
C LEU A 225 16.99 6.45 17.95
N PRO A 226 16.67 7.48 18.77
CA PRO A 226 15.74 8.52 18.36
C PRO A 226 16.16 9.23 17.07
N ASN A 227 17.45 9.51 16.91
CA ASN A 227 17.99 10.14 15.71
C ASN A 227 18.07 9.16 14.53
N ALA A 228 18.42 7.91 14.78
CA ALA A 228 18.50 6.88 13.76
C ALA A 228 17.14 6.47 13.19
N LEU A 229 16.05 6.63 13.94
CA LEU A 229 14.69 6.31 13.47
C LEU A 229 14.16 7.31 12.44
N MET A 230 14.68 8.52 12.35
CA MET A 230 14.17 9.52 11.43
C MET A 230 14.13 9.04 9.95
N PRO A 231 15.25 8.56 9.35
CA PRO A 231 15.22 8.01 8.00
C PRO A 231 14.35 6.74 7.90
N THR A 232 14.30 5.94 8.96
CA THR A 232 13.49 4.71 9.01
C THR A 232 12.00 5.02 8.95
N ILE A 233 11.52 6.03 9.66
CA ILE A 233 10.11 6.48 9.62
C ILE A 233 9.74 6.93 8.21
N THR A 234 10.63 7.59 7.48
CA THR A 234 10.42 7.94 6.06
C THR A 234 10.15 6.71 5.22
N VAL A 235 11.04 5.72 5.33
CA VAL A 235 10.93 4.48 4.56
C VAL A 235 9.67 3.71 4.92
N VAL A 236 9.33 3.61 6.22
CA VAL A 236 8.10 2.98 6.69
C VAL A 236 6.87 3.68 6.10
N GLY A 237 6.88 5.01 6.07
CA GLY A 237 5.78 5.77 5.47
C GLY A 237 5.62 5.55 3.97
N MET A 238 6.71 5.55 3.23
CA MET A 238 6.71 5.24 1.80
C MET A 238 6.23 3.80 1.53
N ASN A 239 6.56 2.87 2.42
CA ASN A 239 6.14 1.46 2.31
C ASN A 239 4.62 1.29 2.38
N VAL A 240 3.85 2.19 3.02
CA VAL A 240 2.38 2.06 3.05
C VAL A 240 1.78 2.10 1.64
N GLY A 241 2.21 3.06 0.81
CA GLY A 241 1.77 3.14 -0.58
C GLY A 241 2.18 1.92 -1.40
N ALA A 242 3.41 1.46 -1.21
CA ALA A 242 3.93 0.27 -1.88
C ALA A 242 3.23 -1.02 -1.42
N LEU A 243 2.87 -1.13 -0.13
CA LEU A 243 2.09 -2.25 0.42
C LEU A 243 0.68 -2.30 -0.18
N LEU A 244 0.02 -1.16 -0.40
CA LEU A 244 -1.28 -1.11 -1.07
C LEU A 244 -1.20 -1.65 -2.51
N GLY A 245 -0.14 -1.26 -3.26
CA GLY A 245 0.11 -1.81 -4.59
C GLY A 245 0.40 -3.32 -4.57
N GLY A 246 1.25 -3.76 -3.64
CA GLY A 246 1.58 -5.18 -3.45
C GLY A 246 0.42 -6.03 -2.94
N ALA A 247 -0.53 -5.43 -2.22
CA ALA A 247 -1.72 -6.11 -1.72
C ALA A 247 -2.57 -6.69 -2.87
N VAL A 248 -2.60 -6.07 -4.04
CA VAL A 248 -3.32 -6.58 -5.23
C VAL A 248 -2.90 -8.01 -5.57
N LEU A 249 -1.58 -8.24 -5.67
CA LEU A 249 -1.03 -9.57 -5.97
C LEU A 249 -1.23 -10.53 -4.79
N CYS A 250 -1.03 -10.06 -3.56
CA CYS A 250 -1.21 -10.85 -2.36
C CYS A 250 -2.67 -11.33 -2.21
N GLU A 251 -3.64 -10.45 -2.36
CA GLU A 251 -5.07 -10.78 -2.30
C GLU A 251 -5.47 -11.78 -3.39
N THR A 252 -4.89 -11.65 -4.59
CA THR A 252 -5.15 -12.58 -5.69
C THR A 252 -4.60 -13.97 -5.37
N VAL A 253 -3.36 -14.07 -4.88
CA VAL A 253 -2.72 -15.36 -4.54
C VAL A 253 -3.45 -16.08 -3.40
N PHE A 254 -3.80 -15.34 -2.35
CA PHE A 254 -4.48 -15.90 -1.17
C PHE A 254 -6.02 -15.88 -1.28
N SER A 255 -6.56 -15.55 -2.46
CA SER A 255 -8.02 -15.46 -2.71
C SER A 255 -8.77 -14.60 -1.68
N ILE A 256 -8.14 -13.54 -1.18
CA ILE A 256 -8.74 -12.62 -0.20
C ILE A 256 -9.72 -11.69 -0.93
N PRO A 257 -10.97 -11.55 -0.45
CA PRO A 257 -11.96 -10.64 -1.05
C PRO A 257 -11.66 -9.18 -0.66
N GLY A 258 -10.56 -8.62 -1.19
CA GLY A 258 -10.12 -7.25 -0.99
C GLY A 258 -10.33 -6.36 -2.21
N THR A 259 -9.96 -5.08 -2.08
CA THR A 259 -10.08 -4.06 -3.14
C THR A 259 -9.11 -4.32 -4.30
N GLY A 260 -7.91 -4.85 -4.01
CA GLY A 260 -6.94 -5.18 -5.05
C GLY A 260 -7.42 -6.32 -5.94
N ARG A 261 -7.99 -7.37 -5.36
CA ARG A 261 -8.60 -8.46 -6.13
C ARG A 261 -9.82 -7.96 -6.90
N LEU A 262 -10.67 -7.11 -6.30
CA LEU A 262 -11.79 -6.47 -7.00
C LEU A 262 -11.30 -5.67 -8.23
N LEU A 263 -10.17 -4.96 -8.10
CA LEU A 263 -9.55 -4.24 -9.22
C LEU A 263 -9.19 -5.19 -10.37
N VAL A 264 -8.53 -6.31 -10.08
CA VAL A 264 -8.14 -7.31 -11.11
C VAL A 264 -9.38 -7.93 -11.76
N GLU A 265 -10.38 -8.30 -10.96
CA GLU A 265 -11.67 -8.83 -11.46
C GLU A 265 -12.34 -7.81 -12.38
N ALA A 266 -12.40 -6.52 -11.99
CA ALA A 266 -13.00 -5.44 -12.76
C ALA A 266 -12.24 -5.13 -14.07
N ILE A 267 -10.90 -5.18 -14.07
CA ILE A 267 -10.09 -5.02 -15.29
C ILE A 267 -10.42 -6.13 -16.29
N ASN A 268 -10.42 -7.38 -15.83
CA ASN A 268 -10.70 -8.55 -16.69
C ASN A 268 -12.12 -8.52 -17.28
N SER A 269 -13.08 -8.02 -16.51
CA SER A 269 -14.48 -7.88 -16.93
C SER A 269 -14.82 -6.54 -17.58
N ARG A 270 -13.83 -5.65 -17.74
CA ARG A 270 -13.99 -4.30 -18.33
C ARG A 270 -15.00 -3.41 -17.61
N ASP A 271 -15.13 -3.61 -16.33
CA ASP A 271 -16.00 -2.81 -15.47
C ASP A 271 -15.32 -1.48 -15.11
N THR A 272 -15.31 -0.53 -16.04
CA THR A 272 -14.63 0.76 -15.93
C THR A 272 -14.98 1.53 -14.65
N PRO A 273 -16.27 1.67 -14.23
CA PRO A 273 -16.58 2.36 -12.97
C PRO A 273 -15.91 1.72 -11.76
N THR A 274 -15.92 0.38 -11.68
CA THR A 274 -15.29 -0.34 -10.57
C THR A 274 -13.76 -0.20 -10.59
N VAL A 275 -13.11 -0.26 -11.76
CA VAL A 275 -11.67 -0.02 -11.90
C VAL A 275 -11.29 1.37 -11.38
N LEU A 276 -11.99 2.40 -11.84
CA LEU A 276 -11.74 3.78 -11.43
C LEU A 276 -11.99 3.98 -9.92
N GLY A 277 -13.09 3.42 -9.40
CA GLY A 277 -13.41 3.46 -7.98
C GLY A 277 -12.32 2.86 -7.10
N CYS A 278 -11.83 1.65 -7.47
CA CYS A 278 -10.72 1.00 -6.76
C CYS A 278 -9.46 1.87 -6.76
N LEU A 279 -9.08 2.41 -7.91
CA LEU A 279 -7.87 3.23 -8.04
C LEU A 279 -7.97 4.55 -7.29
N VAL A 280 -9.13 5.22 -7.30
CA VAL A 280 -9.35 6.45 -6.53
C VAL A 280 -9.21 6.17 -5.03
N VAL A 281 -9.83 5.11 -4.51
CA VAL A 281 -9.72 4.75 -3.09
C VAL A 281 -8.27 4.41 -2.72
N MET A 282 -7.56 3.63 -3.54
CA MET A 282 -6.15 3.32 -3.30
C MET A 282 -5.28 4.58 -3.33
N ALA A 283 -5.49 5.48 -4.28
CA ALA A 283 -4.76 6.76 -4.35
C ALA A 283 -5.02 7.65 -3.13
N LEU A 284 -6.28 7.72 -2.66
CA LEU A 284 -6.65 8.41 -1.43
C LEU A 284 -5.93 7.81 -0.20
N CYS A 285 -5.88 6.48 -0.10
CA CYS A 285 -5.17 5.81 0.99
C CYS A 285 -3.68 6.12 1.00
N VAL A 286 -3.02 6.10 -0.16
CA VAL A 286 -1.61 6.48 -0.31
C VAL A 286 -1.38 7.92 0.13
N ALA A 287 -2.25 8.82 -0.30
CA ALA A 287 -2.12 10.24 0.00
C ALA A 287 -2.38 10.55 1.50
N VAL A 288 -3.38 9.90 2.11
CA VAL A 288 -3.64 10.00 3.56
C VAL A 288 -2.44 9.43 4.34
N SER A 289 -1.88 8.30 3.91
CA SER A 289 -0.70 7.72 4.55
C SER A 289 0.51 8.64 4.49
N ASN A 290 0.78 9.25 3.34
CA ASN A 290 1.86 10.24 3.20
C ASN A 290 1.62 11.46 4.10
N LEU A 291 0.38 11.94 4.18
CA LEU A 291 0.02 13.04 5.09
C LEU A 291 0.25 12.67 6.56
N LEU A 292 -0.11 11.44 6.97
CA LEU A 292 0.14 10.97 8.33
C LEU A 292 1.65 10.93 8.65
N VAL A 293 2.46 10.48 7.70
CA VAL A 293 3.92 10.47 7.85
C VAL A 293 4.47 11.89 8.00
N ASP A 294 4.01 12.84 7.19
CA ASP A 294 4.42 14.24 7.32
C ASP A 294 4.02 14.85 8.68
N ILE A 295 2.85 14.47 9.21
CA ILE A 295 2.41 14.90 10.54
C ILE A 295 3.32 14.30 11.63
N ILE A 296 3.66 13.01 11.52
CA ILE A 296 4.59 12.34 12.44
C ILE A 296 5.96 13.03 12.41
N TYR A 297 6.46 13.37 11.22
CA TYR A 297 7.70 14.15 11.08
C TYR A 297 7.65 15.48 11.81
N ALA A 298 6.59 16.26 11.56
CA ALA A 298 6.45 17.57 12.19
C ALA A 298 6.32 17.50 13.72
N TYR A 299 5.92 16.33 14.26
CA TYR A 299 5.85 16.09 15.70
C TYR A 299 7.22 15.67 16.27
N ILE A 300 8.00 14.86 15.55
CA ILE A 300 9.30 14.34 16.01
C ILE A 300 10.41 15.37 15.85
N ASP A 301 10.42 16.14 14.75
CA ASP A 301 11.44 17.19 14.52
C ASP A 301 10.83 18.61 14.57
N PRO A 302 11.05 19.34 15.69
CA PRO A 302 10.57 20.72 15.84
C PRO A 302 11.16 21.69 14.80
N ARG A 303 12.32 21.39 14.20
CA ARG A 303 12.96 22.24 13.18
C ARG A 303 12.15 22.23 11.88
N ILE A 304 11.58 21.11 11.52
CA ILE A 304 10.68 20.97 10.39
C ILE A 304 9.41 21.80 10.62
N LYS A 305 8.88 21.80 11.86
CA LYS A 305 7.74 22.63 12.25
C LYS A 305 7.99 24.14 12.00
N ALA A 306 9.21 24.63 12.22
CA ALA A 306 9.58 26.00 11.96
C ALA A 306 9.62 26.32 10.46
N GLN A 307 10.12 25.44 9.59
CA GLN A 307 10.13 25.61 8.14
C GLN A 307 8.70 25.67 7.56
N TYR A 308 7.77 24.91 8.11
CA TYR A 308 6.36 24.94 7.70
C TYR A 308 5.60 26.17 8.22
N SER A 309 6.13 26.88 9.23
CA SER A 309 5.54 28.13 9.74
C SER A 309 6.06 29.37 9.00
N THR A 310 7.26 29.33 8.43
CA THR A 310 7.93 30.45 7.73
C THR A 310 7.80 30.38 6.20
N GLY A 311 7.35 29.30 5.61
CA GLY A 311 7.12 29.16 4.17
C GLY A 311 5.84 29.82 3.65
N GLY A 312 5.54 31.02 4.08
CA GLY A 312 4.37 31.85 3.74
C GLY A 312 4.77 33.27 3.33
N SER A 313 5.85 33.41 2.56
CA SER A 313 6.17 34.67 1.85
C SER A 313 6.43 34.39 0.39
#